data_2520d70b0a5f817b99a3ff65172804d3
#
_entry.id   2520d70b0a5f817b99a3ff65172804d3
#
_cell.length_a   1.000
_cell.length_b   1.000
_cell.length_c   1.000
_cell.angle_alpha   90.00
_cell.angle_beta   90.00
_cell.angle_gamma   90.00
#
_symmetry.space_group_name_H-M   'P 1'
#
loop_
_entity.id
_entity.type
_entity.pdbx_description
1 polymer ?
#
loop_
_entity_poly.entity_id
_entity_poly.type
_entity_poly.pdbx_seq_one_letter_code
_entity_poly.pdbx_strand_id
1 'polypeptide(L)'
;MAIQALLVILAVLLVLLFLGVPISYAIAVSSLTAILSSIDLNVAVLTAAQRTFVGMSKFSLTAIPFFILAGNIMNQGGIAKRLVDFVMAILGKMPGALLVTNIGTNALFGAISGSASAAAAAVGSMIRDGADEQGYDPAVTAATNAASSCSGLLIPPSNALITYSLASGGTSVAALFMAGYIPGIIWALCCCVVGVLLAVKLGYKGTPGKFDWKNLGICTLRALPSLSLIIVCLL
;
A
#
# COMPACT_ATOMS: atom_id res chain seq x y z
N MET A 1 -10.33 -11.57 33.22
CA MET A 1 -10.70 -10.23 32.71
C MET A 1 -10.14 -9.96 31.30
N ALA A 2 -8.82 -9.98 31.04
CA ALA A 2 -8.28 -9.66 29.68
C ALA A 2 -8.77 -10.61 28.58
N ILE A 3 -8.76 -11.93 28.82
CA ILE A 3 -9.24 -12.92 27.84
C ILE A 3 -10.74 -12.77 27.58
N GLN A 4 -11.52 -12.50 28.60
CA GLN A 4 -12.97 -12.30 28.48
C GLN A 4 -13.28 -11.04 27.65
N ALA A 5 -12.59 -9.93 27.91
CA ALA A 5 -12.72 -8.70 27.12
C ALA A 5 -12.32 -8.93 25.65
N LEU A 6 -11.24 -9.69 25.40
CA LEU A 6 -10.82 -10.05 24.04
C LEU A 6 -11.88 -10.87 23.31
N LEU A 7 -12.47 -11.87 23.97
CA LEU A 7 -13.53 -12.70 23.39
C LEU A 7 -14.79 -11.87 23.07
N VAL A 8 -15.18 -10.95 23.96
CA VAL A 8 -16.31 -10.04 23.74
C VAL A 8 -16.04 -9.14 22.52
N ILE A 9 -14.84 -8.53 22.43
CA ILE A 9 -14.47 -7.70 21.27
C ILE A 9 -14.57 -8.51 19.98
N LEU A 10 -13.95 -9.69 19.93
CA LEU A 10 -13.93 -10.53 18.74
C LEU A 10 -15.33 -10.98 18.33
N ALA A 11 -16.14 -11.43 19.29
CA ALA A 11 -17.49 -11.91 19.01
C ALA A 11 -18.39 -10.78 18.46
N VAL A 12 -18.42 -9.63 19.14
CA VAL A 12 -19.24 -8.49 18.72
C VAL A 12 -18.75 -7.91 17.41
N LEU A 13 -17.43 -7.79 17.23
CA LEU A 13 -16.83 -7.30 15.98
C LEU A 13 -17.23 -8.18 14.80
N LEU A 14 -17.06 -9.51 14.93
CA LEU A 14 -17.43 -10.44 13.85
C LEU A 14 -18.92 -10.37 13.52
N VAL A 15 -19.80 -10.38 14.54
CA VAL A 15 -21.24 -10.27 14.32
C VAL A 15 -21.59 -8.97 13.55
N LEU A 16 -21.04 -7.83 13.96
CA LEU A 16 -21.31 -6.55 13.30
C LEU A 16 -20.77 -6.51 11.86
N LEU A 17 -19.60 -7.11 11.61
CA LEU A 17 -19.06 -7.22 10.27
C LEU A 17 -19.91 -8.12 9.36
N PHE A 18 -20.42 -9.24 9.87
CA PHE A 18 -21.36 -10.10 9.11
C PHE A 18 -22.69 -9.40 8.82
N LEU A 19 -23.13 -8.49 9.69
CA LEU A 19 -24.31 -7.64 9.46
C LEU A 19 -24.07 -6.49 8.48
N GLY A 20 -22.83 -6.35 7.94
CA GLY A 20 -22.48 -5.30 6.99
C GLY A 20 -22.25 -3.91 7.63
N VAL A 21 -22.08 -3.83 8.93
CA VAL A 21 -21.76 -2.58 9.62
C VAL A 21 -20.37 -2.10 9.22
N PRO A 22 -20.18 -0.80 8.87
CA PRO A 22 -18.86 -0.27 8.55
C PRO A 22 -17.85 -0.52 9.70
N ILE A 23 -16.63 -0.91 9.33
CA ILE A 23 -15.60 -1.39 10.26
C ILE A 23 -15.29 -0.41 11.40
N SER A 24 -15.35 0.90 11.15
CA SER A 24 -15.12 1.94 12.18
C SER A 24 -16.18 1.92 13.27
N TYR A 25 -17.45 1.74 12.92
CA TYR A 25 -18.55 1.60 13.88
C TYR A 25 -18.47 0.25 14.59
N ALA A 26 -18.16 -0.81 13.85
CA ALA A 26 -18.01 -2.15 14.42
C ALA A 26 -16.91 -2.19 15.49
N ILE A 27 -15.77 -1.55 15.26
CA ILE A 27 -14.67 -1.41 16.23
C ILE A 27 -15.11 -0.57 17.44
N ALA A 28 -15.78 0.57 17.22
CA ALA A 28 -16.22 1.42 18.31
C ALA A 28 -17.21 0.72 19.23
N VAL A 29 -18.22 0.06 18.66
CA VAL A 29 -19.26 -0.66 19.44
C VAL A 29 -18.68 -1.87 20.13
N SER A 30 -17.83 -2.66 19.47
CA SER A 30 -17.20 -3.83 20.11
C SER A 30 -16.27 -3.44 21.25
N SER A 31 -15.53 -2.34 21.11
CA SER A 31 -14.68 -1.81 22.18
C SER A 31 -15.51 -1.33 23.38
N LEU A 32 -16.59 -0.58 23.09
CA LEU A 32 -17.49 -0.09 24.14
C LEU A 32 -18.16 -1.25 24.89
N THR A 33 -18.66 -2.27 24.20
CA THR A 33 -19.27 -3.45 24.82
C THR A 33 -18.28 -4.21 25.70
N ALA A 34 -17.02 -4.31 25.30
CA ALA A 34 -15.99 -4.93 26.11
C ALA A 34 -15.69 -4.12 27.39
N ILE A 35 -15.67 -2.79 27.30
CA ILE A 35 -15.50 -1.93 28.47
C ILE A 35 -16.71 -2.07 29.41
N LEU A 36 -17.93 -2.08 28.89
CA LEU A 36 -19.17 -2.28 29.65
C LEU A 36 -19.25 -3.61 30.35
N SER A 37 -18.58 -4.65 29.86
CA SER A 37 -18.52 -5.95 30.55
C SER A 37 -17.70 -5.93 31.82
N SER A 38 -16.94 -4.87 32.09
CA SER A 38 -16.00 -4.79 33.21
C SER A 38 -16.25 -3.62 34.17
N ILE A 39 -16.96 -2.57 33.73
CA ILE A 39 -17.21 -1.34 34.49
C ILE A 39 -18.60 -0.76 34.19
N ASP A 40 -19.08 0.10 35.10
CA ASP A 40 -20.39 0.74 35.02
C ASP A 40 -20.53 1.62 33.79
N LEU A 41 -21.78 1.76 33.28
CA LEU A 41 -22.11 2.48 32.05
C LEU A 41 -21.54 3.92 32.00
N ASN A 42 -21.70 4.69 33.07
CA ASN A 42 -21.23 6.08 33.10
C ASN A 42 -19.70 6.16 32.96
N VAL A 43 -18.99 5.30 33.67
CA VAL A 43 -17.52 5.23 33.62
C VAL A 43 -17.05 4.67 32.27
N ALA A 44 -17.77 3.70 31.73
CA ALA A 44 -17.47 3.11 30.42
C ALA A 44 -17.56 4.13 29.28
N VAL A 45 -18.66 4.89 29.24
CA VAL A 45 -18.87 5.91 28.22
C VAL A 45 -17.85 7.04 28.33
N LEU A 46 -17.56 7.52 29.55
CA LEU A 46 -16.54 8.53 29.76
C LEU A 46 -15.14 8.02 29.35
N THR A 47 -14.80 6.79 29.72
CA THR A 47 -13.53 6.17 29.35
C THR A 47 -13.41 6.03 27.85
N ALA A 48 -14.46 5.57 27.15
CA ALA A 48 -14.46 5.44 25.70
C ALA A 48 -14.28 6.80 25.01
N ALA A 49 -14.98 7.84 25.48
CA ALA A 49 -14.86 9.20 24.96
C ALA A 49 -13.44 9.75 25.16
N GLN A 50 -12.87 9.61 26.35
CA GLN A 50 -11.51 10.06 26.66
C GLN A 50 -10.45 9.32 25.82
N ARG A 51 -10.56 8.00 25.68
CA ARG A 51 -9.63 7.20 24.88
C ARG A 51 -9.72 7.53 23.40
N THR A 52 -10.92 7.77 22.89
CA THR A 52 -11.14 8.22 21.52
C THR A 52 -10.49 9.58 21.27
N PHE A 53 -10.76 10.54 22.16
CA PHE A 53 -10.18 11.88 22.06
C PHE A 53 -8.64 11.84 22.12
N VAL A 54 -8.07 11.17 23.09
CA VAL A 54 -6.61 11.02 23.23
C VAL A 54 -6.02 10.30 22.01
N GLY A 55 -6.71 9.27 21.49
CA GLY A 55 -6.30 8.57 20.26
C GLY A 55 -6.26 9.51 19.06
N MET A 56 -7.30 10.32 18.88
CA MET A 56 -7.40 11.28 17.77
C MET A 56 -6.43 12.47 17.89
N SER A 57 -6.01 12.81 19.11
CA SER A 57 -5.10 13.93 19.37
C SER A 57 -3.61 13.58 19.17
N LYS A 58 -3.30 12.37 18.71
CA LYS A 58 -1.91 11.97 18.44
C LYS A 58 -1.37 12.69 17.21
N PHE A 59 -0.26 13.42 17.38
CA PHE A 59 0.40 14.17 16.30
C PHE A 59 0.73 13.30 15.08
N SER A 60 1.13 12.05 15.30
CA SER A 60 1.45 11.11 14.21
C SER A 60 0.28 10.85 13.24
N LEU A 61 -1.00 11.00 13.71
CA LEU A 61 -2.17 10.88 12.82
C LEU A 61 -2.25 12.01 11.80
N THR A 62 -1.70 13.17 12.11
CA THR A 62 -1.69 14.31 11.19
C THR A 62 -0.88 14.00 9.93
N ALA A 63 0.10 13.10 10.00
CA ALA A 63 0.89 12.68 8.86
C ALA A 63 0.01 11.98 7.78
N ILE A 64 -1.02 11.23 8.16
CA ILE A 64 -1.84 10.45 7.22
C ILE A 64 -2.53 11.33 6.17
N PRO A 65 -3.31 12.38 6.51
CA PRO A 65 -3.93 13.25 5.52
C PRO A 65 -2.91 13.98 4.64
N PHE A 66 -1.75 14.35 5.17
CA PHE A 66 -0.71 14.97 4.36
C PHE A 66 -0.08 13.97 3.36
N PHE A 67 0.13 12.72 3.74
CA PHE A 67 0.59 11.69 2.81
C PHE A 67 -0.46 11.39 1.74
N ILE A 68 -1.75 11.33 2.10
CA ILE A 68 -2.84 11.14 1.13
C ILE A 68 -2.90 12.32 0.16
N LEU A 69 -2.82 13.55 0.66
CA LEU A 69 -2.80 14.76 -0.16
C LEU A 69 -1.60 14.77 -1.11
N ALA A 70 -0.40 14.51 -0.60
CA ALA A 70 0.81 14.42 -1.39
C ALA A 70 0.69 13.35 -2.48
N GLY A 71 0.19 12.15 -2.14
CA GLY A 71 -0.05 11.07 -3.10
C GLY A 71 -1.02 11.47 -4.23
N ASN A 72 -2.10 12.18 -3.89
CA ASN A 72 -3.08 12.66 -4.87
C ASN A 72 -2.49 13.74 -5.79
N ILE A 73 -1.78 14.72 -5.25
CA ILE A 73 -1.11 15.76 -6.04
C ILE A 73 -0.08 15.12 -6.99
N MET A 74 0.69 14.17 -6.50
CA MET A 74 1.69 13.47 -7.29
C MET A 74 1.06 12.63 -8.41
N ASN A 75 -0.06 11.97 -8.14
CA ASN A 75 -0.77 11.20 -9.16
C ASN A 75 -1.28 12.12 -10.29
N GLN A 76 -1.90 13.26 -9.95
CA GLN A 76 -2.33 14.26 -10.92
C GLN A 76 -1.15 14.92 -11.65
N GLY A 77 0.00 15.05 -10.99
CA GLY A 77 1.25 15.55 -11.59
C GLY A 77 1.94 14.58 -12.57
N GLY A 78 1.34 13.41 -12.85
CA GLY A 78 1.85 12.44 -13.81
C GLY A 78 3.09 11.68 -13.32
N ILE A 79 3.32 11.64 -12.01
CA ILE A 79 4.45 10.92 -11.42
C ILE A 79 4.33 9.42 -11.68
N ALA A 80 3.14 8.84 -11.55
CA ALA A 80 2.91 7.44 -11.81
C ALA A 80 3.34 7.06 -13.25
N LYS A 81 2.99 7.88 -14.24
CA LYS A 81 3.41 7.67 -15.64
C LYS A 81 4.93 7.68 -15.80
N ARG A 82 5.61 8.64 -15.17
CA ARG A 82 7.09 8.71 -15.23
C ARG A 82 7.76 7.51 -14.59
N LEU A 83 7.18 6.96 -13.52
CA LEU A 83 7.66 5.73 -12.89
C LEU A 83 7.39 4.51 -13.76
N VAL A 84 6.22 4.41 -14.41
CA VAL A 84 5.93 3.34 -15.38
C VAL A 84 6.95 3.38 -16.52
N ASP A 85 7.18 4.56 -17.13
CA ASP A 85 8.14 4.72 -18.22
C ASP A 85 9.57 4.34 -17.78
N PHE A 86 9.97 4.74 -16.59
CA PHE A 86 11.28 4.41 -16.00
C PHE A 86 11.45 2.91 -15.78
N VAL A 87 10.48 2.27 -15.11
CA VAL A 87 10.53 0.82 -14.84
C VAL A 87 10.47 0.03 -16.15
N MET A 88 9.63 0.46 -17.10
CA MET A 88 9.57 -0.15 -18.43
C MET A 88 10.90 -0.03 -19.18
N ALA A 89 11.60 1.10 -19.08
CA ALA A 89 12.91 1.28 -19.70
C ALA A 89 13.95 0.30 -19.14
N ILE A 90 13.85 -0.08 -17.86
CA ILE A 90 14.77 -1.02 -17.20
C ILE A 90 14.34 -2.48 -17.46
N LEU A 91 13.09 -2.80 -17.17
CA LEU A 91 12.59 -4.17 -17.07
C LEU A 91 11.79 -4.63 -18.30
N GLY A 92 11.50 -3.72 -19.23
CA GLY A 92 10.63 -3.99 -20.39
C GLY A 92 11.16 -5.03 -21.38
N LYS A 93 12.40 -5.49 -21.24
CA LYS A 93 12.97 -6.57 -22.06
C LYS A 93 12.72 -7.97 -21.49
N MET A 94 12.28 -8.04 -20.23
CA MET A 94 11.99 -9.32 -19.59
C MET A 94 10.67 -9.92 -20.14
N PRO A 95 10.54 -11.27 -20.12
CA PRO A 95 9.25 -11.89 -20.41
C PRO A 95 8.16 -11.30 -19.51
N GLY A 96 7.00 -10.97 -20.09
CA GLY A 96 5.95 -10.30 -19.36
C GLY A 96 6.27 -8.87 -18.95
N ALA A 97 6.91 -8.12 -19.85
CA ALA A 97 7.36 -6.74 -19.62
C ALA A 97 6.35 -5.87 -18.86
N LEU A 98 5.06 -5.94 -19.22
CA LEU A 98 4.01 -5.17 -18.56
C LEU A 98 3.70 -5.66 -17.13
N LEU A 99 3.73 -6.97 -16.87
CA LEU A 99 3.53 -7.50 -15.51
C LEU A 99 4.66 -7.07 -14.59
N VAL A 100 5.91 -7.21 -15.06
CA VAL A 100 7.07 -6.82 -14.26
C VAL A 100 7.13 -5.30 -14.06
N THR A 101 6.75 -4.53 -15.07
CA THR A 101 6.61 -3.07 -14.96
C THR A 101 5.55 -2.68 -13.97
N ASN A 102 4.39 -3.35 -13.98
CA ASN A 102 3.33 -3.14 -12.98
C ASN A 102 3.86 -3.36 -11.56
N ILE A 103 4.56 -4.47 -11.32
CA ILE A 103 5.11 -4.82 -10.01
C ILE A 103 6.14 -3.78 -9.55
N GLY A 104 7.11 -3.46 -10.40
CA GLY A 104 8.15 -2.49 -10.06
C GLY A 104 7.59 -1.09 -9.83
N THR A 105 6.62 -0.67 -10.64
CA THR A 105 5.98 0.64 -10.47
C THR A 105 5.12 0.70 -9.21
N ASN A 106 4.39 -0.36 -8.88
CA ASN A 106 3.63 -0.44 -7.62
C ASN A 106 4.55 -0.32 -6.40
N ALA A 107 5.71 -0.97 -6.42
CA ALA A 107 6.68 -0.86 -5.34
C ALA A 107 7.21 0.58 -5.19
N LEU A 108 7.59 1.23 -6.29
CA LEU A 108 8.11 2.61 -6.27
C LEU A 108 7.01 3.62 -5.94
N PHE A 109 5.85 3.53 -6.58
CA PHE A 109 4.73 4.46 -6.32
C PHE A 109 4.17 4.25 -4.90
N GLY A 110 4.10 3.01 -4.45
CA GLY A 110 3.69 2.67 -3.10
C GLY A 110 4.61 3.27 -2.04
N ALA A 111 5.94 3.23 -2.26
CA ALA A 111 6.94 3.85 -1.41
C ALA A 111 6.83 5.40 -1.35
N ILE A 112 6.07 6.02 -2.23
CA ILE A 112 5.79 7.46 -2.21
C ILE A 112 4.43 7.74 -1.58
N SER A 113 3.38 7.01 -2.02
CA SER A 113 1.99 7.24 -1.59
C SER A 113 1.66 6.66 -0.22
N GLY A 114 2.40 5.65 0.22
CA GLY A 114 2.14 4.92 1.47
C GLY A 114 0.82 4.14 1.49
N SER A 115 0.21 3.91 0.31
CA SER A 115 -1.13 3.33 0.18
C SER A 115 -1.19 2.32 -0.97
N ALA A 116 -1.53 1.07 -0.66
CA ALA A 116 -1.70 0.02 -1.67
C ALA A 116 -2.87 0.32 -2.61
N SER A 117 -3.99 0.83 -2.11
CA SER A 117 -5.15 1.16 -2.93
C SER A 117 -4.86 2.31 -3.90
N ALA A 118 -4.12 3.32 -3.48
CA ALA A 118 -3.69 4.41 -4.35
C ALA A 118 -2.72 3.90 -5.44
N ALA A 119 -1.77 3.03 -5.08
CA ALA A 119 -0.85 2.41 -6.03
C ALA A 119 -1.61 1.54 -7.04
N ALA A 120 -2.49 0.66 -6.57
CA ALA A 120 -3.31 -0.19 -7.43
C ALA A 120 -4.15 0.61 -8.43
N ALA A 121 -4.78 1.69 -7.98
CA ALA A 121 -5.61 2.54 -8.84
C ALA A 121 -4.77 3.30 -9.88
N ALA A 122 -3.69 3.94 -9.45
CA ALA A 122 -2.85 4.76 -10.32
C ALA A 122 -2.10 3.91 -11.35
N VAL A 123 -1.40 2.87 -10.90
CA VAL A 123 -0.58 2.02 -11.78
C VAL A 123 -1.46 1.12 -12.63
N GLY A 124 -2.51 0.53 -12.04
CA GLY A 124 -3.42 -0.37 -12.74
C GLY A 124 -4.12 0.29 -13.91
N SER A 125 -4.57 1.55 -13.76
CA SER A 125 -5.18 2.29 -14.86
C SER A 125 -4.23 2.55 -16.03
N MET A 126 -2.94 2.75 -15.76
CA MET A 126 -1.93 3.02 -16.79
C MET A 126 -1.44 1.77 -17.51
N ILE A 127 -1.37 0.65 -16.80
CA ILE A 127 -0.91 -0.62 -17.38
C ILE A 127 -2.01 -1.31 -18.20
N ARG A 128 -3.27 -1.08 -17.83
CA ARG A 128 -4.43 -1.76 -18.44
C ARG A 128 -4.46 -1.60 -19.96
N ASP A 129 -4.40 -0.37 -20.45
CA ASP A 129 -4.54 -0.10 -21.88
C ASP A 129 -3.44 -0.80 -22.70
N GLY A 130 -2.19 -0.71 -22.23
CA GLY A 130 -1.07 -1.40 -22.88
C GLY A 130 -1.12 -2.93 -22.73
N ALA A 131 -1.74 -3.45 -21.69
CA ALA A 131 -1.93 -4.88 -21.50
C ALA A 131 -3.01 -5.43 -22.44
N ASP A 132 -4.11 -4.71 -22.59
CA ASP A 132 -5.19 -5.05 -23.51
C ASP A 132 -4.68 -5.03 -24.96
N GLU A 133 -3.91 -4.02 -25.38
CA GLU A 133 -3.31 -3.92 -26.70
C GLU A 133 -2.33 -5.06 -27.03
N GLN A 134 -1.59 -5.53 -26.04
CA GLN A 134 -0.60 -6.61 -26.19
C GLN A 134 -1.17 -8.01 -25.93
N GLY A 135 -2.48 -8.11 -25.71
CA GLY A 135 -3.19 -9.40 -25.54
C GLY A 135 -2.89 -10.10 -24.21
N TYR A 136 -2.58 -9.36 -23.15
CA TYR A 136 -2.49 -9.93 -21.82
C TYR A 136 -3.88 -10.27 -21.28
N ASP A 137 -3.99 -11.36 -20.54
CA ASP A 137 -5.23 -11.73 -19.86
C ASP A 137 -5.57 -10.68 -18.79
N PRO A 138 -6.74 -10.03 -18.86
CA PRO A 138 -7.17 -9.03 -17.88
C PRO A 138 -7.20 -9.54 -16.45
N ALA A 139 -7.53 -10.82 -16.23
CA ALA A 139 -7.54 -11.41 -14.89
C ALA A 139 -6.13 -11.53 -14.31
N VAL A 140 -5.15 -11.93 -15.13
CA VAL A 140 -3.73 -12.03 -14.73
C VAL A 140 -3.17 -10.63 -14.44
N THR A 141 -3.48 -9.65 -15.30
CA THR A 141 -3.03 -8.26 -15.12
C THR A 141 -3.62 -7.65 -13.84
N ALA A 142 -4.92 -7.83 -13.60
CA ALA A 142 -5.58 -7.34 -12.40
C ALA A 142 -5.07 -8.03 -11.12
N ALA A 143 -4.89 -9.35 -11.14
CA ALA A 143 -4.34 -10.09 -10.00
C ALA A 143 -2.90 -9.66 -9.68
N THR A 144 -2.07 -9.46 -10.72
CA THR A 144 -0.69 -8.96 -10.55
C THR A 144 -0.69 -7.57 -9.95
N ASN A 145 -1.56 -6.68 -10.42
CA ASN A 145 -1.70 -5.33 -9.88
C ASN A 145 -2.13 -5.34 -8.41
N ALA A 146 -3.14 -6.12 -8.07
CA ALA A 146 -3.63 -6.24 -6.70
C ALA A 146 -2.58 -6.82 -5.75
N ALA A 147 -1.89 -7.89 -6.14
CA ALA A 147 -0.84 -8.51 -5.33
C ALA A 147 0.37 -7.58 -5.15
N SER A 148 0.84 -6.96 -6.22
CA SER A 148 2.04 -6.12 -6.18
C SER A 148 1.82 -4.80 -5.45
N SER A 149 0.61 -4.23 -5.47
CA SER A 149 0.29 -2.99 -4.77
C SER A 149 0.45 -3.10 -3.24
N CYS A 150 0.37 -4.32 -2.68
CA CYS A 150 0.63 -4.55 -1.25
C CYS A 150 2.03 -4.11 -0.82
N SER A 151 3.02 -4.09 -1.74
CA SER A 151 4.35 -3.55 -1.46
C SER A 151 4.30 -2.10 -0.99
N GLY A 152 3.32 -1.31 -1.44
CA GLY A 152 3.10 0.07 -1.03
C GLY A 152 2.63 0.26 0.42
N LEU A 153 2.20 -0.82 1.10
CA LEU A 153 1.93 -0.80 2.53
C LEU A 153 3.14 -1.22 3.36
N LEU A 154 4.07 -1.96 2.75
CA LEU A 154 5.24 -2.51 3.43
C LEU A 154 6.44 -1.58 3.30
N ILE A 155 6.66 -1.02 2.10
CA ILE A 155 7.79 -0.11 1.84
C ILE A 155 7.44 1.27 2.38
N PRO A 156 8.24 1.84 3.31
CA PRO A 156 8.00 3.16 3.87
C PRO A 156 8.14 4.31 2.84
N PRO A 157 7.45 5.43 3.09
CA PRO A 157 6.53 5.71 4.18
C PRO A 157 5.20 4.98 4.02
N SER A 158 4.63 4.45 5.11
CA SER A 158 3.41 3.63 5.08
C SER A 158 2.38 4.12 6.09
N ASN A 159 1.16 4.38 5.62
CA ASN A 159 0.03 4.75 6.48
C ASN A 159 -0.34 3.62 7.45
N ALA A 160 -0.17 2.36 7.02
CA ALA A 160 -0.45 1.20 7.86
C ALA A 160 0.53 1.10 9.04
N LEU A 161 1.82 1.36 8.81
CA LEU A 161 2.84 1.34 9.87
C LEU A 161 2.66 2.49 10.86
N ILE A 162 2.23 3.68 10.40
CA ILE A 162 1.87 4.80 11.28
C ILE A 162 0.68 4.43 12.16
N THR A 163 -0.37 3.87 11.58
CA THR A 163 -1.56 3.42 12.31
C THR A 163 -1.21 2.31 13.31
N TYR A 164 -0.35 1.37 12.92
CA TYR A 164 0.15 0.34 13.82
C TYR A 164 0.92 0.90 15.01
N SER A 165 1.80 1.88 14.78
CA SER A 165 2.54 2.57 15.85
C SER A 165 1.60 3.12 16.94
N LEU A 166 0.48 3.71 16.50
CA LEU A 166 -0.53 4.26 17.41
C LEU A 166 -1.31 3.16 18.16
N ALA A 167 -1.71 2.12 17.45
CA ALA A 167 -2.48 1.00 18.00
C ALA A 167 -1.65 0.15 18.99
N SER A 168 -0.35 0.00 18.73
CA SER A 168 0.57 -0.78 19.57
C SER A 168 1.01 -0.08 20.87
N GLY A 169 0.49 1.13 21.14
CA GLY A 169 0.84 1.86 22.37
C GLY A 169 2.06 2.77 22.24
N GLY A 170 2.51 3.08 21.03
CA GLY A 170 3.56 4.07 20.77
C GLY A 170 4.90 3.47 20.33
N THR A 171 4.88 2.34 19.65
CA THR A 171 6.08 1.81 18.96
C THR A 171 6.63 2.87 18.01
N SER A 172 7.95 3.03 17.98
CA SER A 172 8.60 4.05 17.14
C SER A 172 8.26 3.87 15.66
N VAL A 173 7.70 4.92 15.03
CA VAL A 173 7.39 4.95 13.59
C VAL A 173 8.66 4.73 12.76
N ALA A 174 9.79 5.36 13.15
CA ALA A 174 11.06 5.19 12.46
C ALA A 174 11.56 3.74 12.52
N ALA A 175 11.44 3.08 13.68
CA ALA A 175 11.81 1.66 13.81
C ALA A 175 10.92 0.76 12.93
N LEU A 176 9.62 1.03 12.87
CA LEU A 176 8.69 0.31 12.00
C LEU A 176 9.02 0.52 10.51
N PHE A 177 9.36 1.74 10.14
CA PHE A 177 9.78 2.05 8.77
C PHE A 177 11.04 1.27 8.40
N MET A 178 12.06 1.30 9.23
CA MET A 178 13.29 0.52 9.01
C MET A 178 13.00 -0.99 8.88
N ALA A 179 12.10 -1.53 9.71
CA ALA A 179 11.70 -2.93 9.65
C ALA A 179 10.87 -3.27 8.39
N GLY A 180 10.14 -2.33 7.83
CA GLY A 180 9.26 -2.52 6.67
C GLY A 180 9.99 -2.71 5.33
N TYR A 181 11.24 -2.21 5.19
CA TYR A 181 11.99 -2.31 3.93
C TYR A 181 12.24 -3.74 3.49
N ILE A 182 12.77 -4.56 4.38
CA ILE A 182 13.15 -5.95 4.05
C ILE A 182 11.92 -6.75 3.59
N PRO A 183 10.81 -6.81 4.34
CA PRO A 183 9.60 -7.51 3.90
C PRO A 183 9.02 -6.94 2.60
N GLY A 184 9.02 -5.61 2.44
CA GLY A 184 8.50 -4.96 1.25
C GLY A 184 9.29 -5.29 -0.02
N ILE A 185 10.62 -5.29 0.06
CA ILE A 185 11.49 -5.68 -1.04
C ILE A 185 11.33 -7.16 -1.36
N ILE A 186 11.31 -8.03 -0.34
CA ILE A 186 11.09 -9.47 -0.53
C ILE A 186 9.74 -9.71 -1.22
N TRP A 187 8.67 -9.02 -0.78
CA TRP A 187 7.35 -9.12 -1.39
C TRP A 187 7.38 -8.74 -2.87
N ALA A 188 7.97 -7.60 -3.20
CA ALA A 188 8.09 -7.15 -4.59
C ALA A 188 8.89 -8.13 -5.45
N LEU A 189 10.01 -8.67 -4.93
CA LEU A 189 10.82 -9.67 -5.63
C LEU A 189 10.05 -10.98 -5.84
N CYS A 190 9.33 -11.47 -4.84
CA CYS A 190 8.49 -12.66 -4.98
C CYS A 190 7.41 -12.46 -6.04
N CYS A 191 6.74 -11.29 -6.03
CA CYS A 191 5.78 -10.95 -7.08
C CYS A 191 6.44 -10.92 -8.48
N CYS A 192 7.66 -10.36 -8.61
CA CYS A 192 8.41 -10.36 -9.86
C CYS A 192 8.73 -11.79 -10.34
N VAL A 193 9.19 -12.66 -9.45
CA VAL A 193 9.47 -14.05 -9.80
C VAL A 193 8.21 -14.75 -10.31
N VAL A 194 7.09 -14.64 -9.57
CA VAL A 194 5.82 -15.23 -9.97
C VAL A 194 5.30 -14.60 -11.28
N GLY A 195 5.41 -13.28 -11.44
CA GLY A 195 5.02 -12.57 -12.65
C GLY A 195 5.80 -13.03 -13.89
N VAL A 196 7.12 -13.21 -13.77
CA VAL A 196 7.95 -13.74 -14.87
C VAL A 196 7.62 -15.19 -15.18
N LEU A 197 7.43 -16.04 -14.16
CA LEU A 197 7.05 -17.46 -14.37
C LEU A 197 5.69 -17.58 -15.08
N LEU A 198 4.70 -16.78 -14.67
CA LEU A 198 3.40 -16.72 -15.34
C LEU A 198 3.55 -16.22 -16.77
N ALA A 199 4.36 -15.19 -17.00
CA ALA A 199 4.59 -14.63 -18.31
C ALA A 199 5.21 -15.66 -19.27
N VAL A 200 6.21 -16.42 -18.81
CA VAL A 200 6.82 -17.49 -19.59
C VAL A 200 5.80 -18.61 -19.89
N LYS A 201 4.99 -19.00 -18.90
CA LYS A 201 3.97 -20.04 -19.06
C LYS A 201 2.87 -19.63 -20.03
N LEU A 202 2.47 -18.36 -20.03
CA LEU A 202 1.41 -17.81 -20.89
C LEU A 202 1.96 -17.30 -22.25
N GLY A 203 3.27 -17.35 -22.46
CA GLY A 203 3.91 -16.95 -23.71
C GLY A 203 4.02 -15.43 -23.90
N TYR A 204 3.89 -14.64 -22.84
CA TYR A 204 4.04 -13.19 -22.91
C TYR A 204 5.50 -12.80 -23.17
N LYS A 205 5.73 -12.03 -24.21
CA LYS A 205 7.06 -11.60 -24.63
C LYS A 205 7.42 -10.25 -24.00
N GLY A 206 8.74 -10.00 -23.90
CA GLY A 206 9.25 -8.66 -23.60
C GLY A 206 9.11 -7.72 -24.80
N THR A 207 9.30 -6.43 -24.57
CA THR A 207 9.31 -5.42 -25.64
C THR A 207 10.40 -5.73 -26.66
N PRO A 208 10.08 -5.83 -27.97
CA PRO A 208 11.06 -6.15 -29.01
C PRO A 208 12.13 -5.04 -29.15
N GLY A 209 13.30 -5.41 -29.63
CA GLY A 209 14.40 -4.48 -29.91
C GLY A 209 15.59 -4.55 -28.94
N LYS A 210 16.63 -3.78 -29.21
CA LYS A 210 17.84 -3.68 -28.35
C LYS A 210 17.56 -2.79 -27.13
N PHE A 211 18.32 -2.99 -26.06
CA PHE A 211 18.26 -2.11 -24.88
C PHE A 211 18.77 -0.71 -25.27
N ASP A 212 17.91 0.31 -25.04
CA ASP A 212 18.21 1.68 -25.43
C ASP A 212 18.67 2.49 -24.20
N TRP A 213 19.99 2.60 -24.07
CA TRP A 213 20.64 3.37 -23.00
C TRP A 213 20.25 4.85 -23.03
N LYS A 214 20.00 5.42 -24.22
CA LYS A 214 19.61 6.83 -24.37
C LYS A 214 18.21 7.05 -23.80
N ASN A 215 17.27 6.16 -24.13
CA ASN A 215 15.92 6.20 -23.60
C ASN A 215 15.91 6.00 -22.08
N LEU A 216 16.71 5.06 -21.56
CA LEU A 216 16.87 4.87 -20.10
C LEU A 216 17.35 6.16 -19.41
N GLY A 217 18.36 6.84 -19.97
CA GLY A 217 18.84 8.10 -19.44
C GLY A 217 17.77 9.19 -19.39
N ILE A 218 16.97 9.30 -20.45
CA ILE A 218 15.86 10.28 -20.52
C ILE A 218 14.78 9.93 -19.49
N CYS A 219 14.36 8.67 -19.41
CA CYS A 219 13.35 8.22 -18.44
C CYS A 219 13.84 8.40 -17.00
N THR A 220 15.12 8.11 -16.73
CA THR A 220 15.75 8.34 -15.43
C THR A 220 15.70 9.82 -15.04
N LEU A 221 16.12 10.71 -15.93
CA LEU A 221 16.08 12.16 -15.68
C LEU A 221 14.66 12.66 -15.40
N ARG A 222 13.67 12.14 -16.13
CA ARG A 222 12.25 12.49 -15.93
C ARG A 222 11.69 11.92 -14.62
N ALA A 223 12.17 10.76 -14.20
CA ALA A 223 11.76 10.13 -12.94
C ALA A 223 12.52 10.67 -11.71
N LEU A 224 13.64 11.37 -11.91
CA LEU A 224 14.51 11.87 -10.84
C LEU A 224 13.76 12.70 -9.77
N PRO A 225 12.85 13.63 -10.12
CA PRO A 225 12.06 14.34 -9.10
C PRO A 225 11.17 13.41 -8.26
N SER A 226 10.66 12.34 -8.87
CA SER A 226 9.83 11.36 -8.20
C SER A 226 10.66 10.45 -7.29
N LEU A 227 11.83 10.04 -7.74
CA LEU A 227 12.77 9.21 -6.97
C LEU A 227 13.40 10.00 -5.82
N SER A 228 13.67 11.30 -6.00
CA SER A 228 14.19 12.15 -4.93
C SER A 228 13.22 12.30 -3.76
N LEU A 229 11.92 12.25 -4.01
CA LEU A 229 10.90 12.24 -2.97
C LEU A 229 11.02 11.00 -2.07
N ILE A 230 11.32 9.83 -2.64
CA ILE A 230 11.55 8.61 -1.85
C ILE A 230 12.73 8.85 -0.90
N ILE A 231 13.82 9.43 -1.40
CA ILE A 231 15.02 9.71 -0.60
C ILE A 231 14.70 10.74 0.51
N VAL A 232 13.96 11.80 0.19
CA VAL A 232 13.58 12.84 1.17
C VAL A 232 12.63 12.30 2.24
N CYS A 233 11.75 11.37 1.89
CA CYS A 233 10.86 10.72 2.88
C CYS A 233 11.60 9.72 3.78
N LEU A 234 12.84 9.35 3.43
CA LEU A 234 13.69 8.42 4.16
C LEU A 234 14.65 9.09 5.15
N LEU A 235 14.94 10.36 4.95
CA LEU A 235 15.80 11.20 5.79
C LEU A 235 15.01 11.92 6.88
#